data_824d454e1ef934132615f5fb28acd130
#
_entry.id   824d454e1ef934132615f5fb28acd130
#
_cell.length_a   1.000
_cell.length_b   1.000
_cell.length_c   1.000
_cell.angle_alpha   90.00
_cell.angle_beta   90.00
_cell.angle_gamma   90.00
#
_symmetry.space_group_name_H-M   'P 1'
#
loop_
_entity.id
_entity.type
_entity.pdbx_description
1 polymer ?
#
loop_
_entity_poly.entity_id
_entity_poly.type
_entity_poly.pdbx_seq_one_letter_code
_entity_poly.pdbx_strand_id
1 'polypeptide(L)'
;MKNNLILSGLHLNLTDSLKGIVYEKMEKIFKHEERIIRARIELEHDSKSSSHENEYVAKGHLELKGKTITISVLSENIYKAVDDLVEKLDRGLRWRSRLRRVKRKQTSLHDLPQAA
;
A
#
# COMPACT_ATOMS: atom_id res chain seq x y z
N MET A 1 2.18 3.61 -16.65
CA MET A 1 2.29 3.65 -16.06
C MET A 1 2.97 3.34 -15.58
N LYS A 2 3.02 3.19 -15.09
CA LYS A 2 3.47 2.97 -14.91
C LYS A 2 4.49 2.68 -14.48
N ASN A 3 4.73 2.48 -14.32
CA ASN A 3 5.92 2.53 -14.46
C ASN A 3 6.69 2.46 -13.32
N ASN A 4 6.32 2.75 -12.27
CA ASN A 4 7.05 2.76 -11.03
C ASN A 4 6.53 1.69 -10.08
N LEU A 5 6.09 0.60 -10.64
CA LEU A 5 5.63 -0.54 -9.84
C LEU A 5 6.62 -1.69 -9.97
N ILE A 6 7.13 -2.12 -8.84
CA ILE A 6 8.03 -3.27 -8.77
C ILE A 6 7.30 -4.38 -8.05
N LEU A 7 7.16 -5.53 -8.73
CA LEU A 7 6.46 -6.68 -8.17
C LEU A 7 7.43 -7.84 -8.07
N SER A 8 7.51 -8.44 -6.89
CA SER A 8 8.39 -9.58 -6.67
C SER A 8 7.67 -10.68 -5.92
N GLY A 9 8.15 -11.90 -6.08
CA GLY A 9 7.61 -13.04 -5.39
C GLY A 9 8.71 -13.80 -4.70
N LEU A 10 8.43 -14.29 -3.49
CA LEU A 10 9.37 -15.10 -2.73
C LEU A 10 8.70 -16.42 -2.43
N HIS A 11 9.32 -17.51 -2.91
CA HIS A 11 8.75 -18.85 -2.77
C HIS A 11 7.34 -18.92 -3.36
N LEU A 12 7.09 -18.08 -4.36
CA LEU A 12 5.78 -17.95 -4.95
C LEU A 12 5.95 -17.67 -6.43
N ASN A 13 5.19 -18.42 -7.23
CA ASN A 13 5.26 -18.25 -8.67
C ASN A 13 4.31 -17.12 -9.09
N LEU A 14 4.87 -16.08 -9.67
CA LEU A 14 4.06 -14.95 -10.14
C LEU A 14 3.47 -15.29 -11.49
N THR A 15 2.26 -15.83 -11.49
CA THR A 15 1.58 -16.15 -12.74
C THR A 15 1.12 -14.87 -13.42
N ASP A 16 0.83 -14.98 -14.71
CA ASP A 16 0.33 -13.82 -15.48
C ASP A 16 -0.97 -13.31 -14.90
N SER A 17 -1.83 -14.22 -14.44
CA SER A 17 -3.10 -13.82 -13.82
C SER A 17 -2.87 -13.00 -12.56
N LEU A 18 -1.95 -13.44 -11.73
CA LEU A 18 -1.66 -12.74 -10.47
C LEU A 18 -1.05 -11.38 -10.76
N LYS A 19 -0.10 -11.34 -11.69
CA LYS A 19 0.52 -10.07 -12.07
C LYS A 19 -0.53 -9.09 -12.60
N GLY A 20 -1.43 -9.60 -13.43
CA GLY A 20 -2.47 -8.76 -14.01
C GLY A 20 -3.37 -8.15 -12.96
N ILE A 21 -3.74 -8.95 -11.97
CA ILE A 21 -4.58 -8.46 -10.88
C ILE A 21 -3.88 -7.37 -10.08
N VAL A 22 -2.61 -7.59 -9.76
CA VAL A 22 -1.85 -6.60 -9.00
C VAL A 22 -1.72 -5.30 -9.78
N TYR A 23 -1.35 -5.40 -11.06
CA TYR A 23 -1.20 -4.21 -11.89
C TYR A 23 -2.51 -3.46 -12.02
N GLU A 24 -3.60 -4.18 -12.23
CA GLU A 24 -4.90 -3.55 -12.38
C GLU A 24 -5.31 -2.80 -11.13
N LYS A 25 -5.12 -3.42 -9.98
CA LYS A 25 -5.51 -2.79 -8.72
C LYS A 25 -4.61 -1.62 -8.38
N MET A 26 -3.32 -1.75 -8.63
CA MET A 26 -2.39 -0.67 -8.32
C MET A 26 -2.54 0.50 -9.27
N GLU A 27 -2.97 0.24 -10.49
CA GLU A 27 -3.20 1.32 -11.44
C GLU A 27 -4.25 2.29 -10.92
N LYS A 28 -5.28 1.77 -10.26
CA LYS A 28 -6.31 2.62 -9.67
C LYS A 28 -5.72 3.52 -8.59
N ILE A 29 -4.80 2.97 -7.80
CA ILE A 29 -4.15 3.76 -6.76
C ILE A 29 -3.31 4.86 -7.38
N PHE A 30 -2.54 4.55 -8.44
CA PHE A 30 -1.72 5.54 -9.10
C PHE A 30 -2.56 6.66 -9.71
N LYS A 31 -3.75 6.33 -10.21
CA LYS A 31 -4.63 7.35 -10.77
C LYS A 31 -5.15 8.30 -9.70
N HIS A 32 -5.35 7.81 -8.50
CA HIS A 32 -5.89 8.63 -7.42
C HIS A 32 -4.83 9.41 -6.67
N GLU A 33 -3.57 9.00 -6.77
CA GLU A 33 -2.50 9.66 -6.04
C GLU A 33 -1.29 9.83 -6.94
N GLU A 34 -1.09 11.03 -7.42
CA GLU A 34 0.00 11.34 -8.34
C GLU A 34 1.35 11.50 -7.65
N ARG A 35 1.35 11.59 -6.32
CA ARG A 35 2.58 11.83 -5.59
C ARG A 35 3.36 10.58 -5.25
N ILE A 36 2.86 9.43 -5.69
CA ILE A 36 3.61 8.19 -5.49
C ILE A 36 4.81 8.18 -6.42
N ILE A 37 5.99 8.07 -5.82
CA ILE A 37 7.23 8.00 -6.60
C ILE A 37 7.43 6.60 -7.11
N ARG A 38 7.17 5.61 -6.26
CA ARG A 38 7.37 4.21 -6.60
C ARG A 38 6.57 3.33 -5.66
N ALA A 39 6.10 2.21 -6.18
CA ALA A 39 5.42 1.21 -5.37
C ALA A 39 6.14 -0.12 -5.51
N ARG A 40 6.37 -0.80 -4.39
CA ARG A 40 6.94 -2.13 -4.39
C ARG A 40 5.96 -3.07 -3.73
N ILE A 41 5.60 -4.13 -4.44
CA ILE A 41 4.69 -5.14 -3.92
C ILE A 41 5.47 -6.45 -3.84
N GLU A 42 5.50 -7.04 -2.67
CA GLU A 42 6.21 -8.30 -2.43
C GLU A 42 5.21 -9.34 -1.98
N LEU A 43 5.14 -10.43 -2.69
CA LEU A 43 4.22 -11.52 -2.38
C LEU A 43 5.04 -12.73 -1.99
N GLU A 44 4.61 -13.42 -0.94
CA GLU A 44 5.37 -14.53 -0.41
C GLU A 44 4.45 -15.68 0.00
N HIS A 45 4.90 -16.89 -0.23
CA HIS A 45 4.26 -18.08 0.30
C HIS A 45 5.13 -18.59 1.44
N ASP A 46 4.62 -18.52 2.66
CA ASP A 46 5.35 -18.95 3.85
C ASP A 46 4.90 -20.34 4.20
N SER A 47 5.57 -21.33 3.64
CA SER A 47 5.22 -22.72 3.87
C SER A 47 5.54 -23.18 5.28
N LYS A 48 6.29 -22.39 6.02
CA LYS A 48 6.65 -22.73 7.40
C LYS A 48 5.70 -22.12 8.41
N SER A 49 4.69 -21.40 7.94
CA SER A 49 3.71 -20.82 8.84
C SER A 49 2.99 -21.94 9.59
N SER A 50 2.83 -21.76 10.88
CA SER A 50 2.12 -22.75 11.71
C SER A 50 0.61 -22.63 11.50
N SER A 51 0.15 -21.56 10.90
CA SER A 51 -1.27 -21.34 10.67
C SER A 51 -1.56 -21.29 9.18
N HIS A 52 -2.49 -22.12 8.75
CA HIS A 52 -2.91 -22.13 7.36
C HIS A 52 -3.51 -20.79 6.95
N GLU A 53 -4.06 -20.07 7.91
CA GLU A 53 -4.69 -18.80 7.64
C GLU A 53 -3.67 -17.70 7.34
N ASN A 54 -2.42 -17.91 7.70
CA ASN A 54 -1.36 -16.93 7.51
C ASN A 54 -0.30 -17.40 6.54
N GLU A 55 -0.70 -18.28 5.64
CA GLU A 55 0.27 -18.95 4.77
C GLU A 55 0.85 -18.00 3.71
N TYR A 56 0.09 -16.98 3.32
CA TYR A 56 0.52 -16.06 2.29
C TYR A 56 0.72 -14.67 2.87
N VAL A 57 1.77 -14.00 2.41
CA VAL A 57 2.11 -12.65 2.88
C VAL A 57 2.14 -11.72 1.70
N ALA A 58 1.51 -10.57 1.84
CA ALA A 58 1.57 -9.52 0.84
C ALA A 58 2.06 -8.25 1.52
N LYS A 59 3.17 -7.71 1.03
CA LYS A 59 3.74 -6.48 1.56
C LYS A 59 3.72 -5.42 0.48
N GLY A 60 3.40 -4.21 0.88
CA GLY A 60 3.38 -3.10 -0.05
C GLY A 60 4.13 -1.92 0.53
N HIS A 61 4.94 -1.29 -0.31
CA HIS A 61 5.69 -0.10 0.05
C HIS A 61 5.37 0.98 -0.96
N LEU A 62 4.73 2.04 -0.52
CA LEU A 62 4.45 3.18 -1.38
C LEU A 62 5.39 4.31 -1.00
N GLU A 63 6.30 4.64 -1.90
CA GLU A 63 7.28 5.70 -1.65
C GLU A 63 6.71 7.02 -2.13
N LEU A 64 6.51 7.91 -1.19
CA LEU A 64 6.06 9.26 -1.45
C LEU A 64 7.19 10.21 -1.13
N LYS A 65 7.08 11.42 -1.61
CA LYS A 65 8.12 12.39 -1.32
C LYS A 65 8.22 12.59 0.20
N GLY A 66 9.37 12.25 0.74
CA GLY A 66 9.65 12.44 2.16
C GLY A 66 9.09 11.38 3.08
N LYS A 67 8.45 10.35 2.53
CA LYS A 67 7.86 9.33 3.40
C LYS A 67 7.51 8.06 2.64
N THR A 68 7.51 6.95 3.33
CA THR A 68 7.11 5.66 2.76
C THR A 68 6.00 5.06 3.60
N ILE A 69 4.94 4.61 2.93
CA ILE A 69 3.86 3.88 3.60
C ILE A 69 4.13 2.39 3.39
N THR A 70 4.21 1.65 4.48
CA THR A 70 4.48 0.21 4.43
C THR A 70 3.33 -0.53 5.09
N ILE A 71 2.76 -1.49 4.37
CA ILE A 71 1.67 -2.31 4.86
C ILE A 71 2.02 -3.78 4.62
N SER A 72 1.67 -4.62 5.57
CA SER A 72 1.87 -6.06 5.45
C SER A 72 0.57 -6.76 5.80
N VAL A 73 0.20 -7.76 5.00
CA VAL A 73 -1.05 -8.49 5.17
C VAL A 73 -0.76 -9.99 5.13
N LEU A 74 -1.41 -10.74 6.00
CA LEU A 74 -1.35 -12.19 6.01
C LEU A 74 -2.71 -12.74 5.60
N SER A 75 -2.71 -13.83 4.84
CA SER A 75 -3.96 -14.43 4.40
C SER A 75 -3.75 -15.89 4.03
N GLU A 76 -4.84 -16.62 3.96
CA GLU A 76 -4.82 -18.03 3.54
C GLU A 76 -4.80 -18.15 2.02
N ASN A 77 -5.02 -17.05 1.31
CA ASN A 77 -5.13 -17.04 -0.14
C ASN A 77 -4.41 -15.82 -0.67
N ILE A 78 -3.54 -16.02 -1.68
CA ILE A 78 -2.73 -14.92 -2.18
C ILE A 78 -3.57 -13.85 -2.85
N TYR A 79 -4.64 -14.21 -3.52
CA TYR A 79 -5.50 -13.22 -4.16
C TYR A 79 -6.21 -12.36 -3.14
N LYS A 80 -6.64 -12.99 -2.04
CA LYS A 80 -7.26 -12.26 -0.95
C LYS A 80 -6.24 -11.35 -0.27
N ALA A 81 -5.00 -11.82 -0.14
CA ALA A 81 -3.94 -11.01 0.44
C ALA A 81 -3.70 -9.76 -0.39
N VAL A 82 -3.70 -9.91 -1.72
CA VAL A 82 -3.52 -8.76 -2.62
C VAL A 82 -4.68 -7.78 -2.47
N ASP A 83 -5.92 -8.29 -2.43
CA ASP A 83 -7.08 -7.42 -2.24
C ASP A 83 -6.98 -6.62 -0.95
N ASP A 84 -6.66 -7.31 0.14
CA ASP A 84 -6.56 -6.66 1.45
C ASP A 84 -5.43 -5.65 1.46
N LEU A 85 -4.30 -6.00 0.83
CA LEU A 85 -3.15 -5.11 0.80
C LEU A 85 -3.49 -3.81 0.07
N VAL A 86 -4.09 -3.94 -1.11
CA VAL A 86 -4.41 -2.76 -1.92
C VAL A 86 -5.42 -1.88 -1.19
N GLU A 87 -6.38 -2.49 -0.54
CA GLU A 87 -7.38 -1.74 0.21
C GLU A 87 -6.73 -0.96 1.35
N LYS A 88 -5.80 -1.60 2.06
CA LYS A 88 -5.12 -0.94 3.17
C LYS A 88 -4.16 0.14 2.69
N LEU A 89 -3.53 -0.06 1.55
CA LEU A 89 -2.68 0.97 0.97
C LEU A 89 -3.51 2.20 0.59
N ASP A 90 -4.67 1.96 -0.01
CA ASP A 90 -5.56 3.04 -0.38
C ASP A 90 -6.03 3.82 0.84
N ARG A 91 -6.39 3.11 1.90
CA ARG A 91 -6.77 3.76 3.14
C ARG A 91 -5.65 4.58 3.73
N GLY A 92 -4.43 4.05 3.67
CA GLY A 92 -3.27 4.77 4.18
C GLY A 92 -3.05 6.07 3.44
N LEU A 93 -3.23 6.04 2.12
CA LEU A 93 -3.09 7.24 1.32
C LEU A 93 -4.15 8.27 1.65
N ARG A 94 -5.39 7.82 1.81
CA ARG A 94 -6.49 8.72 2.16
C ARG A 94 -6.29 9.31 3.54
N TRP A 95 -5.83 8.51 4.45
CA TRP A 95 -5.54 8.97 5.81
C TRP A 95 -4.48 10.05 5.80
N ARG A 96 -3.43 9.86 5.01
CA ARG A 96 -2.36 10.85 4.89
C ARG A 96 -2.87 12.17 4.31
N SER A 97 -3.69 12.07 3.28
CA SER A 97 -4.26 13.27 2.67
C SER A 97 -5.12 14.02 3.67
N ARG A 98 -5.89 13.28 4.45
CA ARG A 98 -6.76 13.87 5.46
C ARG A 98 -5.93 14.53 6.55
N LEU A 99 -4.86 13.88 7.00
CA LEU A 99 -3.99 14.44 8.01
C LEU A 99 -3.34 15.73 7.54
N ARG A 100 -2.92 15.79 6.30
CA ARG A 100 -2.30 16.99 5.78
C ARG A 100 -3.29 18.16 5.77
N ARG A 101 -4.53 17.90 5.41
CA ARG A 101 -5.54 18.94 5.43
C ARG A 101 -5.82 19.42 6.84
N VAL A 102 -5.87 18.50 7.77
CA VAL A 102 -6.10 18.84 9.17
C VAL A 102 -4.93 19.65 9.70
N LYS A 103 -3.71 19.24 9.40
CA LYS A 103 -2.53 19.97 9.87
C LYS A 103 -2.48 21.38 9.32
N ARG A 104 -2.88 21.57 8.06
CA ARG A 104 -2.89 22.90 7.49
C ARG A 104 -3.89 23.79 8.20
N LYS A 105 -5.06 23.23 8.51
CA LYS A 105 -6.06 24.00 9.24
C LYS A 105 -5.59 24.31 10.65
N GLN A 106 -4.95 23.37 11.29
CA GLN A 106 -4.43 23.58 12.63
C GLN A 106 -3.33 24.63 12.64
N THR A 107 -2.49 24.63 11.62
CA THR A 107 -1.45 25.63 11.51
C THR A 107 -2.05 27.02 11.39
N SER A 108 -3.08 27.15 10.58
CA SER A 108 -3.76 28.43 10.45
C SER A 108 -4.33 28.88 11.79
N LEU A 109 -4.90 27.97 12.53
CA LEU A 109 -5.45 28.30 13.84
C LEU A 109 -4.35 28.65 14.81
N HIS A 110 -3.22 28.00 14.71
CA HIS A 110 -2.09 28.32 15.57
C HIS A 110 -1.53 29.69 15.30
N ASP A 111 -1.68 30.15 14.08
CA ASP A 111 -1.21 31.50 13.76
C ASP A 111 -2.06 32.54 14.43
N LEU A 112 -3.24 32.18 14.85
CA LEU A 112 -4.05 33.09 15.62
C LEU A 112 -3.42 33.21 16.99
N PRO A 113 -3.58 34.31 17.52
CA PRO A 113 -2.94 34.50 18.78
C PRO A 113 -3.72 33.76 19.75
N GLN A 114 -3.74 32.75 19.85
CA GLN A 114 -4.41 32.14 20.55
C GLN A 114 -3.90 31.98 21.57
N ALA A 115 -3.70 31.88 21.67
CA ALA A 115 -3.44 31.54 22.30
C ALA A 115 -2.97 31.19 22.93
N ALA A 116 -2.96 31.24 23.13
CA ALA A 116 -2.45 30.75 23.53
C ALA A 116 -2.17 30.41 24.09
#